data_048e364aaaf5c29207efa01bb6832d22
#
_entry.id   048e364aaaf5c29207efa01bb6832d22
#
_cell.length_a   1.000
_cell.length_b   1.000
_cell.length_c   1.000
_cell.angle_alpha   90.00
_cell.angle_beta   90.00
_cell.angle_gamma   90.00
#
_symmetry.space_group_name_H-M   'P 1'
#
loop_
_entity.id
_entity.type
_entity.pdbx_description
1 polymer ?
#
loop_
_entity_poly.entity_id
_entity_poly.type
_entity_poly.pdbx_seq_one_letter_code
_entity_poly.pdbx_strand_id
1 'polypeptide(L)'
;MVTLKGQQYYLWRAVDAEGNVLDVLLQRHRDTKAAKRFFRKLLKRQGFTLRVIVTAKLKSYEAANKQLLKSVEHRHYKELNNRAENSHQPTRTRERRMRKFKSPGQAQRFLWAFGPIRDHFHPKQHHPTAQRYRQLLRQRIEAWREVAGLNCAT
;
A
#
# COMPACT_ATOMS: atom_id res chain seq x y z
N MET A 1 3.85 6.33 -10.82
CA MET A 1 4.19 5.79 -12.16
C MET A 1 5.52 5.07 -12.04
N VAL A 2 5.64 3.89 -12.66
CA VAL A 2 6.87 3.07 -12.69
C VAL A 2 7.17 2.77 -14.15
N THR A 3 8.41 2.99 -14.59
CA THR A 3 8.83 2.71 -15.97
C THR A 3 9.60 1.40 -16.01
N LEU A 4 9.15 0.43 -16.81
CA LEU A 4 9.74 -0.90 -16.94
C LEU A 4 10.02 -1.18 -18.41
N LYS A 5 11.29 -1.36 -18.79
CA LYS A 5 11.70 -1.61 -20.17
C LYS A 5 11.09 -0.61 -21.17
N GLY A 6 11.12 0.68 -20.84
CA GLY A 6 10.55 1.75 -21.68
C GLY A 6 9.03 1.92 -21.62
N GLN A 7 8.29 0.99 -20.98
CA GLN A 7 6.84 1.06 -20.84
C GLN A 7 6.43 1.63 -19.48
N GLN A 8 5.43 2.50 -19.48
CA GLN A 8 4.89 3.10 -18.27
C GLN A 8 3.81 2.20 -17.65
N TYR A 9 3.88 2.07 -16.32
CA TYR A 9 2.90 1.38 -15.48
C TYR A 9 2.41 2.32 -14.39
N TYR A 10 1.13 2.20 -14.05
CA TYR A 10 0.49 2.94 -12.97
C TYR A 10 0.43 2.08 -11.72
N LEU A 11 0.93 2.63 -10.62
CA LEU A 11 0.88 2.02 -9.31
C LEU A 11 -0.38 2.48 -8.59
N TRP A 12 -1.30 1.56 -8.37
CA TRP A 12 -2.49 1.72 -7.56
C TRP A 12 -2.17 1.25 -6.14
N ARG A 13 -2.50 2.06 -5.14
CA ARG A 13 -2.21 1.74 -3.74
C ARG A 13 -3.35 2.21 -2.85
N ALA A 14 -3.78 1.34 -1.94
CA ALA A 14 -4.67 1.68 -0.84
C ALA A 14 -3.89 1.68 0.47
N VAL A 15 -4.20 2.63 1.32
CA VAL A 15 -3.68 2.74 2.69
C VAL A 15 -4.84 2.97 3.65
N ASP A 16 -4.67 2.53 4.90
CA ASP A 16 -5.61 2.82 5.98
C ASP A 16 -5.47 4.25 6.53
N ALA A 17 -6.23 4.56 7.57
CA ALA A 17 -6.17 5.85 8.24
C ALA A 17 -4.82 6.12 8.92
N GLU A 18 -4.08 5.10 9.28
CA GLU A 18 -2.74 5.17 9.87
C GLU A 18 -1.64 5.22 8.81
N GLY A 19 -1.98 5.02 7.51
CA GLY A 19 -1.06 5.02 6.38
C GLY A 19 -0.37 3.67 6.14
N ASN A 20 -0.86 2.56 6.74
CA ASN A 20 -0.38 1.22 6.42
C ASN A 20 -0.89 0.77 5.06
N VAL A 21 -0.09 0.01 4.35
CA VAL A 21 -0.45 -0.44 3.00
C VAL A 21 -1.42 -1.60 3.05
N LEU A 22 -2.67 -1.37 2.62
CA LEU A 22 -3.72 -2.38 2.53
C LEU A 22 -3.56 -3.25 1.28
N ASP A 23 -3.37 -2.62 0.13
CA ASP A 23 -3.17 -3.33 -1.13
C ASP A 23 -2.42 -2.50 -2.16
N VAL A 24 -1.79 -3.21 -3.11
CA VAL A 24 -1.03 -2.62 -4.22
C VAL A 24 -1.33 -3.38 -5.50
N LEU A 25 -1.54 -2.63 -6.61
CA LEU A 25 -1.72 -3.19 -7.94
C LEU A 25 -0.98 -2.37 -8.99
N LEU A 26 -0.18 -3.03 -9.81
CA LEU A 26 0.51 -2.44 -10.95
C LEU A 26 -0.29 -2.73 -12.21
N GLN A 27 -0.64 -1.68 -12.98
CA GLN A 27 -1.43 -1.80 -14.20
C GLN A 27 -0.89 -0.91 -15.33
N ARG A 28 -1.13 -1.33 -16.59
CA ARG A 28 -0.74 -0.55 -17.77
C ARG A 28 -1.61 0.68 -17.98
N HIS A 29 -2.88 0.62 -17.58
CA HIS A 29 -3.86 1.67 -17.83
C HIS A 29 -4.29 2.35 -16.53
N ARG A 30 -4.72 3.62 -16.67
CA ARG A 30 -5.27 4.42 -15.58
C ARG A 30 -6.71 4.83 -15.94
N ASP A 31 -7.52 3.84 -16.25
CA ASP A 31 -8.91 3.98 -16.67
C ASP A 31 -9.89 3.41 -15.63
N THR A 32 -11.19 3.49 -15.93
CA THR A 32 -12.25 2.97 -15.06
C THR A 32 -12.18 1.45 -14.88
N LYS A 33 -11.74 0.70 -15.92
CA LYS A 33 -11.57 -0.76 -15.82
C LYS A 33 -10.47 -1.12 -14.83
N ALA A 34 -9.35 -0.39 -14.88
CA ALA A 34 -8.24 -0.53 -13.95
C ALA A 34 -8.66 -0.19 -12.51
N ALA A 35 -9.41 0.90 -12.31
CA ALA A 35 -9.95 1.27 -11.01
C ALA A 35 -10.88 0.20 -10.43
N LYS A 36 -11.81 -0.32 -11.25
CA LYS A 36 -12.72 -1.41 -10.84
C LYS A 36 -11.96 -2.69 -10.45
N ARG A 37 -10.94 -3.07 -11.23
CA ARG A 37 -10.09 -4.23 -10.90
C ARG A 37 -9.40 -4.04 -9.56
N PHE A 38 -8.88 -2.85 -9.29
CA PHE A 38 -8.23 -2.53 -8.03
C PHE A 38 -9.22 -2.57 -6.85
N PHE A 39 -10.39 -1.95 -6.95
CA PHE A 39 -11.40 -1.97 -5.90
C PHE A 39 -11.91 -3.39 -5.61
N ARG A 40 -12.20 -4.19 -6.64
CA ARG A 40 -12.61 -5.59 -6.45
C ARG A 40 -11.54 -6.40 -5.71
N LYS A 41 -10.27 -6.23 -6.07
CA LYS A 41 -9.16 -6.90 -5.40
C LYS A 41 -9.07 -6.45 -3.94
N LEU A 42 -9.15 -5.16 -3.67
CA LEU A 42 -9.10 -4.57 -2.34
C LEU A 42 -10.22 -5.12 -1.45
N LEU A 43 -11.48 -5.06 -1.91
CA LEU A 43 -12.65 -5.55 -1.18
C LEU A 43 -12.56 -7.04 -0.88
N LYS A 44 -12.20 -7.86 -1.88
CA LYS A 44 -12.05 -9.31 -1.71
C LYS A 44 -11.00 -9.66 -0.64
N ARG A 45 -9.92 -8.87 -0.56
CA ARG A 45 -8.83 -9.14 0.37
C ARG A 45 -9.13 -8.70 1.79
N GLN A 46 -9.82 -7.57 1.96
CA GLN A 46 -10.02 -6.97 3.28
C GLN A 46 -11.15 -7.65 4.08
N GLY A 47 -12.17 -8.22 3.41
CA GLY A 47 -13.26 -8.93 4.07
C GLY A 47 -14.18 -8.07 4.94
N PHE A 48 -14.01 -6.74 4.94
CA PHE A 48 -14.83 -5.81 5.71
C PHE A 48 -15.44 -4.71 4.83
N THR A 49 -16.54 -4.12 5.31
CA THR A 49 -17.22 -3.04 4.61
C THR A 49 -16.51 -1.71 4.85
N LEU A 50 -16.11 -1.06 3.77
CA LEU A 50 -15.54 0.28 3.83
C LEU A 50 -16.66 1.30 4.11
N ARG A 51 -16.42 2.26 5.01
CA ARG A 51 -17.33 3.38 5.28
C ARG A 51 -17.00 4.59 4.41
N VAL A 52 -15.75 4.92 4.30
CA VAL A 52 -15.25 6.09 3.55
C VAL A 52 -14.06 5.69 2.69
N ILE A 53 -14.04 6.19 1.47
CA ILE A 53 -12.86 6.11 0.59
C ILE A 53 -12.42 7.54 0.23
N VAL A 54 -11.13 7.81 0.40
CA VAL A 54 -10.52 9.06 -0.04
C VAL A 54 -9.64 8.77 -1.26
N THR A 55 -9.82 9.53 -2.33
CA THR A 55 -9.01 9.39 -3.56
C THR A 55 -8.57 10.76 -4.09
N ALA A 56 -7.53 10.76 -4.94
CA ALA A 56 -7.23 11.91 -5.78
C ALA A 56 -8.39 12.20 -6.75
N LYS A 57 -8.49 13.45 -7.23
CA LYS A 57 -9.48 13.88 -8.23
C LYS A 57 -9.26 13.22 -9.59
N LEU A 58 -9.56 11.92 -9.70
CA LEU A 58 -9.47 11.16 -10.93
C LEU A 58 -10.84 10.62 -11.31
N LYS A 59 -11.37 11.00 -12.48
CA LYS A 59 -12.68 10.58 -12.98
C LYS A 59 -12.90 9.06 -12.98
N SER A 60 -11.84 8.27 -13.20
CA SER A 60 -11.90 6.81 -13.17
C SER A 60 -12.22 6.23 -11.79
N TYR A 61 -11.81 6.88 -10.70
CA TYR A 61 -12.17 6.48 -9.33
C TYR A 61 -13.65 6.71 -9.08
N GLU A 62 -14.15 7.88 -9.44
CA GLU A 62 -15.55 8.23 -9.26
C GLU A 62 -16.48 7.27 -10.02
N ALA A 63 -16.20 7.02 -11.30
CA ALA A 63 -16.97 6.09 -12.12
C ALA A 63 -16.93 4.65 -11.57
N ALA A 64 -15.78 4.19 -11.06
CA ALA A 64 -15.64 2.88 -10.46
C ALA A 64 -16.39 2.78 -9.12
N ASN A 65 -16.31 3.83 -8.29
CA ASN A 65 -16.98 3.88 -6.99
C ASN A 65 -18.50 3.84 -7.13
N LYS A 66 -19.09 4.65 -8.00
CA LYS A 66 -20.54 4.65 -8.28
C LYS A 66 -21.08 3.27 -8.67
N GLN A 67 -20.27 2.42 -9.27
CA GLN A 67 -20.69 1.09 -9.72
C GLN A 67 -20.45 -0.03 -8.71
N LEU A 68 -19.37 0.04 -7.94
CA LEU A 68 -18.95 -1.05 -7.05
C LEU A 68 -19.18 -0.76 -5.57
N LEU A 69 -19.26 0.50 -5.18
CA LEU A 69 -19.24 0.94 -3.79
C LEU A 69 -20.33 1.97 -3.52
N LYS A 70 -21.57 1.67 -3.97
CA LYS A 70 -22.72 2.57 -3.88
C LYS A 70 -23.03 3.06 -2.46
N SER A 71 -22.76 2.24 -1.45
CA SER A 71 -22.99 2.54 -0.04
C SER A 71 -21.80 3.19 0.67
N VAL A 72 -20.68 3.39 -0.03
CA VAL A 72 -19.44 3.92 0.54
C VAL A 72 -19.31 5.40 0.22
N GLU A 73 -19.12 6.21 1.25
CA GLU A 73 -18.86 7.64 1.07
C GLU A 73 -17.53 7.85 0.33
N HIS A 74 -17.59 8.57 -0.79
CA HIS A 74 -16.42 8.87 -1.60
C HIS A 74 -16.01 10.34 -1.48
N ARG A 75 -14.86 10.60 -0.87
CA ARG A 75 -14.29 11.92 -0.71
C ARG A 75 -13.12 12.13 -1.67
N HIS A 76 -13.09 13.24 -2.39
CA HIS A 76 -12.02 13.59 -3.33
C HIS A 76 -11.43 14.96 -3.01
N TYR A 77 -10.66 15.01 -1.97
CA TYR A 77 -9.91 16.20 -1.61
C TYR A 77 -8.42 15.93 -1.73
N LYS A 78 -7.70 16.87 -2.35
CA LYS A 78 -6.25 16.73 -2.58
C LYS A 78 -5.50 16.53 -1.26
N GLU A 79 -5.85 17.28 -0.25
CA GLU A 79 -5.18 17.27 1.07
C GLU A 79 -5.42 15.96 1.84
N LEU A 80 -6.61 15.37 1.72
CA LEU A 80 -6.91 14.09 2.36
C LEU A 80 -6.15 12.91 1.75
N ASN A 81 -5.61 13.07 0.53
CA ASN A 81 -4.86 12.03 -0.16
C ASN A 81 -3.35 12.01 0.21
N ASN A 82 -2.87 12.97 1.00
CA ASN A 82 -1.45 13.10 1.35
C ASN A 82 -0.87 11.84 1.98
N ARG A 83 -1.64 11.10 2.78
CA ARG A 83 -1.21 9.83 3.38
C ARG A 83 -0.86 8.79 2.33
N ALA A 84 -1.73 8.63 1.32
CA ALA A 84 -1.48 7.72 0.21
C ALA A 84 -0.27 8.17 -0.62
N GLU A 85 -0.12 9.47 -0.86
CA GLU A 85 1.04 10.02 -1.58
C GLU A 85 2.34 9.79 -0.82
N ASN A 86 2.38 10.10 0.48
CA ASN A 86 3.55 9.89 1.32
C ASN A 86 3.94 8.41 1.44
N SER A 87 2.98 7.50 1.39
CA SER A 87 3.25 6.06 1.41
C SER A 87 4.08 5.56 0.22
N HIS A 88 4.13 6.32 -0.88
CA HIS A 88 4.95 5.99 -2.05
C HIS A 88 6.44 6.31 -1.89
N GLN A 89 6.80 7.26 -1.03
CA GLN A 89 8.19 7.73 -0.91
C GLN A 89 9.20 6.61 -0.57
N PRO A 90 8.95 5.76 0.45
CA PRO A 90 9.88 4.68 0.79
C PRO A 90 10.06 3.68 -0.34
N THR A 91 8.96 3.39 -1.06
CA THR A 91 8.98 2.49 -2.23
C THR A 91 9.86 3.05 -3.35
N ARG A 92 9.73 4.34 -3.66
CA ARG A 92 10.55 5.02 -4.68
C ARG A 92 12.03 5.06 -4.32
N THR A 93 12.33 5.29 -3.04
CA THR A 93 13.71 5.27 -2.56
C THR A 93 14.32 3.88 -2.72
N ARG A 94 13.60 2.82 -2.38
CA ARG A 94 14.06 1.45 -2.52
C ARG A 94 14.20 1.04 -3.98
N GLU A 95 13.24 1.40 -4.84
CA GLU A 95 13.29 1.16 -6.29
C GLU A 95 14.56 1.76 -6.91
N ARG A 96 14.89 3.01 -6.57
CA ARG A 96 16.12 3.67 -7.05
C ARG A 96 17.38 2.93 -6.61
N ARG A 97 17.46 2.53 -5.34
CA ARG A 97 18.60 1.76 -4.81
C ARG A 97 18.77 0.39 -5.46
N MET A 98 17.67 -0.24 -5.87
CA MET A 98 17.65 -1.52 -6.58
C MET A 98 17.90 -1.39 -8.10
N ARG A 99 18.22 -0.19 -8.60
CA ARG A 99 18.42 0.09 -10.03
C ARG A 99 17.23 -0.31 -10.91
N LYS A 100 16.00 -0.03 -10.42
CA LYS A 100 14.71 -0.29 -11.06
C LYS A 100 14.34 -1.79 -11.10
N PHE A 101 13.12 -2.05 -11.53
CA PHE A 101 12.60 -3.42 -11.70
C PHE A 101 12.86 -3.93 -13.11
N LYS A 102 13.12 -5.23 -13.25
CA LYS A 102 13.37 -5.87 -14.55
C LYS A 102 12.08 -6.30 -15.26
N SER A 103 10.97 -6.51 -14.53
CA SER A 103 9.68 -6.93 -15.10
C SER A 103 8.50 -6.46 -14.26
N PRO A 104 7.27 -6.38 -14.85
CA PRO A 104 6.06 -6.04 -14.12
C PRO A 104 5.74 -7.05 -13.00
N GLY A 105 5.97 -8.34 -13.23
CA GLY A 105 5.77 -9.37 -12.20
C GLY A 105 6.73 -9.23 -11.03
N GLN A 106 8.00 -8.92 -11.26
CA GLN A 106 8.97 -8.63 -10.20
C GLN A 106 8.53 -7.39 -9.41
N ALA A 107 8.16 -6.31 -10.11
CA ALA A 107 7.68 -5.09 -9.47
C ALA A 107 6.43 -5.36 -8.60
N GLN A 108 5.45 -6.11 -9.11
CA GLN A 108 4.24 -6.45 -8.37
C GLN A 108 4.54 -7.26 -7.11
N ARG A 109 5.37 -8.30 -7.18
CA ARG A 109 5.76 -9.10 -6.01
C ARG A 109 6.49 -8.27 -4.97
N PHE A 110 7.46 -7.47 -5.41
CA PHE A 110 8.19 -6.56 -4.51
C PHE A 110 7.25 -5.56 -3.82
N LEU A 111 6.42 -4.87 -4.58
CA LEU A 111 5.51 -3.86 -4.08
C LEU A 111 4.49 -4.45 -3.10
N TRP A 112 4.05 -5.68 -3.34
CA TRP A 112 3.13 -6.41 -2.46
C TRP A 112 3.76 -6.75 -1.12
N ALA A 113 5.01 -7.22 -1.12
CA ALA A 113 5.71 -7.64 0.11
C ALA A 113 6.34 -6.46 0.87
N PHE A 114 6.90 -5.50 0.16
CA PHE A 114 7.69 -4.42 0.77
C PHE A 114 6.89 -3.53 1.71
N GLY A 115 5.64 -3.20 1.37
CA GLY A 115 4.78 -2.36 2.20
C GLY A 115 4.55 -2.97 3.59
N PRO A 116 3.93 -4.16 3.67
CA PRO A 116 3.68 -4.84 4.95
C PRO A 116 4.94 -5.10 5.77
N ILE A 117 6.02 -5.56 5.14
CA ILE A 117 7.31 -5.81 5.83
C ILE A 117 7.85 -4.52 6.42
N ARG A 118 7.89 -3.45 5.62
CA ARG A 118 8.34 -2.15 6.11
C ARG A 118 7.48 -1.65 7.27
N ASP A 119 6.16 -1.71 7.13
CA ASP A 119 5.24 -1.21 8.15
C ASP A 119 5.31 -2.06 9.43
N HIS A 120 5.65 -3.34 9.32
CA HIS A 120 5.93 -4.19 10.46
C HIS A 120 7.18 -3.73 11.24
N PHE A 121 8.28 -3.38 10.56
CA PHE A 121 9.53 -2.98 11.22
C PHE A 121 9.65 -1.47 11.49
N HIS A 122 8.71 -0.65 11.02
CA HIS A 122 8.70 0.80 11.24
C HIS A 122 7.37 1.22 11.88
N PRO A 123 7.23 1.07 13.20
CA PRO A 123 6.01 1.47 13.91
C PRO A 123 5.73 2.96 13.66
N LYS A 124 4.57 3.26 13.09
CA LYS A 124 4.09 4.61 12.85
C LYS A 124 3.25 5.07 14.04
N GLN A 125 3.88 5.33 15.17
CA GLN A 125 3.18 5.99 16.28
C GLN A 125 3.62 7.46 16.32
N HIS A 126 2.66 8.36 16.49
CA HIS A 126 2.94 9.75 16.73
C HIS A 126 3.78 9.88 18.02
N HIS A 127 5.06 10.17 17.84
CA HIS A 127 6.01 10.47 18.92
C HIS A 127 6.10 9.47 20.09
N PRO A 128 6.38 8.17 19.86
CA PRO A 128 6.72 7.31 20.95
C PRO A 128 8.06 7.77 21.55
N THR A 129 8.19 7.67 22.87
CA THR A 129 9.51 7.83 23.50
C THR A 129 10.49 6.82 22.90
N ALA A 130 11.79 7.12 22.91
CA ALA A 130 12.81 6.21 22.40
C ALA A 130 12.76 4.82 23.08
N GLN A 131 12.40 4.79 24.36
CA GLN A 131 12.20 3.55 25.11
C GLN A 131 11.01 2.75 24.58
N ARG A 132 9.86 3.39 24.36
CA ARG A 132 8.65 2.75 23.84
C ARG A 132 8.86 2.25 22.40
N TYR A 133 9.56 3.02 21.56
CA TYR A 133 9.91 2.60 20.21
C TYR A 133 10.76 1.32 20.21
N ARG A 134 11.81 1.26 21.05
CA ARG A 134 12.65 0.06 21.18
C ARG A 134 11.87 -1.15 21.66
N GLN A 135 10.96 -0.98 22.63
CA GLN A 135 10.11 -2.06 23.11
C GLN A 135 9.21 -2.61 22.00
N LEU A 136 8.53 -1.74 21.25
CA LEU A 136 7.68 -2.12 20.12
C LEU A 136 8.47 -2.84 19.02
N LEU A 137 9.68 -2.38 18.74
CA LEU A 137 10.53 -3.00 17.73
C LEU A 137 10.97 -4.40 18.15
N ARG A 138 11.34 -4.60 19.44
CA ARG A 138 11.65 -5.93 19.98
C ARG A 138 10.47 -6.89 19.83
N GLN A 139 9.28 -6.51 20.26
CA GLN A 139 8.06 -7.33 20.13
C GLN A 139 7.80 -7.73 18.68
N ARG A 140 8.00 -6.81 17.73
CA ARG A 140 7.81 -7.10 16.30
C ARG A 140 8.88 -8.02 15.72
N ILE A 141 10.12 -7.90 16.19
CA ILE A 141 11.21 -8.81 15.80
C ILE A 141 10.92 -10.22 16.34
N GLU A 142 10.44 -10.34 17.57
CA GLU A 142 10.07 -11.63 18.19
C GLU A 142 8.93 -12.30 17.42
N ALA A 143 7.84 -11.56 17.15
CA ALA A 143 6.73 -12.06 16.34
C ALA A 143 7.19 -12.48 14.93
N TRP A 144 8.10 -11.74 14.32
CA TRP A 144 8.67 -12.11 13.02
C TRP A 144 9.50 -13.40 13.09
N ARG A 145 10.30 -13.58 14.15
CA ARG A 145 11.10 -14.81 14.36
C ARG A 145 10.21 -16.02 14.52
N GLU A 146 9.11 -15.90 15.27
CA GLU A 146 8.13 -16.96 15.44
C GLU A 146 7.51 -17.39 14.10
N VAL A 147 6.98 -16.42 13.33
CA VAL A 147 6.38 -16.69 12.01
C VAL A 147 7.39 -17.26 11.01
N ALA A 148 8.65 -16.82 11.08
CA ALA A 148 9.72 -17.29 10.19
C ALA A 148 10.34 -18.62 10.63
N GLY A 149 9.90 -19.22 11.73
CA GLY A 149 10.49 -20.46 12.27
C GLY A 149 11.93 -20.29 12.75
N LEU A 150 12.36 -19.05 13.05
CA LEU A 150 13.72 -18.73 13.47
C LEU A 150 13.86 -18.72 15.02
N ASN A 151 13.07 -19.50 15.71
CA ASN A 151 13.26 -19.70 17.14
C ASN A 151 14.58 -20.45 17.31
N CYS A 152 15.63 -19.75 17.71
CA CYS A 152 16.84 -20.39 18.19
C CYS A 152 16.44 -21.28 19.38
N ALA A 153 16.52 -22.59 19.19
CA ALA A 153 16.65 -23.48 20.32
C ALA A 153 17.92 -23.02 21.08
N THR A 154 17.72 -22.51 22.28
CA THR A 154 18.78 -22.31 23.28
C THR A 154 19.24 -23.66 23.75
#